data_976072190b4800d0a18b38690767914d
#
_entry.id   976072190b4800d0a18b38690767914d
#
_cell.length_a   1.000
_cell.length_b   1.000
_cell.length_c   1.000
_cell.angle_alpha   90.00
_cell.angle_beta   90.00
_cell.angle_gamma   90.00
#
_symmetry.space_group_name_H-M   'P 1'
#
loop_
_entity.id
_entity.type
_entity.pdbx_description
1 polymer ?
#
loop_
_entity_poly.entity_id
_entity_poly.type
_entity_poly.pdbx_seq_one_letter_code
_entity_poly.pdbx_strand_id
1 'polypeptide(L)'
;MTEALIGRRIHVIGNSCSGKSTLGARLARALHVPLVELDALNWRPGWVGLNESDPREFERLIAQATRGHAWVVAGSYSAFSKRVFWDRLDTVIWLDLPRTLLIRRMLARSWRRWRTKELLWGTNRESFWAQLMVWRKQDSLVWWILTQHGRKRREMIAARSDPAWSHIRFVRLSSSAQIRRYAEWVEAGAAGPRITQRSARASDP
;
A
#
# COMPACT_ATOMS: atom_id res chain seq x y z
N MET A 1 -23.93 -20.90 0.88
CA MET A 1 -24.09 -19.44 0.85
C MET A 1 -23.14 -18.84 1.85
N THR A 2 -22.06 -18.26 1.43
CA THR A 2 -21.51 -17.05 2.06
C THR A 2 -20.32 -16.62 1.19
N GLU A 3 -20.58 -15.79 0.23
CA GLU A 3 -19.58 -14.97 -0.43
C GLU A 3 -18.84 -14.15 0.63
N ALA A 4 -17.70 -14.63 1.08
CA ALA A 4 -16.74 -13.78 1.74
C ALA A 4 -16.09 -12.91 0.66
N LEU A 5 -16.91 -12.16 -0.04
CA LEU A 5 -16.53 -11.27 -1.12
C LEU A 5 -15.51 -10.29 -0.59
N ILE A 6 -14.35 -10.31 -1.21
CA ILE A 6 -13.45 -9.18 -1.17
C ILE A 6 -14.27 -7.99 -1.66
N GLY A 7 -14.30 -6.90 -0.89
CA GLY A 7 -15.06 -5.72 -1.31
C GLY A 7 -14.58 -5.18 -2.64
N ARG A 8 -15.34 -4.32 -3.26
CA ARG A 8 -15.00 -3.71 -4.55
C ARG A 8 -14.22 -2.40 -4.43
N ARG A 9 -14.17 -1.81 -3.22
CA ARG A 9 -13.38 -0.62 -2.89
C ARG A 9 -12.26 -1.04 -1.95
N ILE A 10 -11.07 -1.23 -2.51
CA ILE A 10 -9.94 -1.88 -1.85
C ILE A 10 -8.78 -0.90 -1.72
N HIS A 11 -8.17 -0.82 -0.55
CA HIS A 11 -6.94 -0.07 -0.32
C HIS A 11 -5.79 -0.99 0.05
N VAL A 12 -4.78 -1.07 -0.82
CA VAL A 12 -3.53 -1.82 -0.58
C VAL A 12 -2.50 -0.91 0.05
N ILE A 13 -2.20 -1.16 1.31
CA ILE A 13 -1.31 -0.35 2.15
C ILE A 13 -0.07 -1.16 2.56
N GLY A 14 1.03 -0.48 2.82
CA GLY A 14 2.27 -1.11 3.30
C GLY A 14 3.47 -0.21 3.10
N ASN A 15 4.62 -0.60 3.62
CA ASN A 15 5.84 0.18 3.49
C ASN A 15 6.36 0.25 2.04
N SER A 16 7.35 1.11 1.77
CA SER A 16 8.03 1.10 0.47
C SER A 16 8.55 -0.30 0.15
N CYS A 17 8.53 -0.68 -1.12
CA CYS A 17 8.97 -2.00 -1.61
C CYS A 17 8.19 -3.22 -1.06
N SER A 18 7.05 -3.03 -0.39
CA SER A 18 6.21 -4.15 0.06
C SER A 18 5.47 -4.87 -1.07
N GLY A 19 5.35 -4.24 -2.27
CA GLY A 19 4.64 -4.81 -3.42
C GLY A 19 3.20 -4.32 -3.58
N LYS A 20 2.85 -3.15 -3.00
CA LYS A 20 1.51 -2.55 -3.11
C LYS A 20 1.02 -2.42 -4.55
N SER A 21 1.80 -1.78 -5.41
CA SER A 21 1.43 -1.57 -6.82
C SER A 21 1.28 -2.89 -7.56
N THR A 22 2.17 -3.85 -7.32
CA THR A 22 2.10 -5.18 -7.95
C THR A 22 0.84 -5.93 -7.52
N LEU A 23 0.55 -5.98 -6.23
CA LEU A 23 -0.67 -6.61 -5.74
C LEU A 23 -1.91 -5.84 -6.21
N GLY A 24 -1.89 -4.51 -6.10
CA GLY A 24 -2.99 -3.66 -6.56
C GLY A 24 -3.35 -3.88 -8.02
N ALA A 25 -2.34 -3.96 -8.90
CA ALA A 25 -2.55 -4.22 -10.33
C ALA A 25 -3.15 -5.62 -10.59
N ARG A 26 -2.70 -6.65 -9.86
CA ARG A 26 -3.28 -8.01 -9.96
C ARG A 26 -4.74 -8.03 -9.54
N LEU A 27 -5.05 -7.40 -8.39
CA LEU A 27 -6.42 -7.33 -7.87
C LEU A 27 -7.33 -6.52 -8.80
N ALA A 28 -6.88 -5.36 -9.26
CA ALA A 28 -7.65 -4.51 -10.17
C ALA A 28 -8.01 -5.23 -11.46
N ARG A 29 -7.05 -5.98 -12.03
CA ARG A 29 -7.27 -6.82 -13.22
C ARG A 29 -8.25 -7.96 -12.95
N ALA A 30 -8.06 -8.70 -11.86
CA ALA A 30 -8.91 -9.83 -11.51
C ALA A 30 -10.36 -9.41 -11.23
N LEU A 31 -10.55 -8.25 -10.60
CA LEU A 31 -11.87 -7.72 -10.23
C LEU A 31 -12.49 -6.84 -11.33
N HIS A 32 -11.78 -6.60 -12.44
CA HIS A 32 -12.19 -5.71 -13.53
C HIS A 32 -12.57 -4.30 -13.04
N VAL A 33 -11.72 -3.72 -12.17
CA VAL A 33 -11.90 -2.38 -11.60
C VAL A 33 -10.68 -1.49 -11.85
N PRO A 34 -10.84 -0.15 -11.83
CA PRO A 34 -9.71 0.77 -11.97
C PRO A 34 -8.66 0.58 -10.88
N LEU A 35 -7.37 0.71 -11.25
CA LEU A 35 -6.25 0.86 -10.33
C LEU A 35 -5.93 2.35 -10.16
N VAL A 36 -5.81 2.78 -8.91
CA VAL A 36 -5.37 4.13 -8.54
C VAL A 36 -4.05 4.01 -7.77
N GLU A 37 -2.97 4.48 -8.36
CA GLU A 37 -1.66 4.54 -7.69
C GLU A 37 -1.46 5.94 -7.08
N LEU A 38 -1.47 6.03 -5.75
CA LEU A 38 -1.32 7.32 -5.06
C LEU A 38 0.03 7.97 -5.32
N ASP A 39 1.09 7.18 -5.52
CA ASP A 39 2.41 7.70 -5.86
C ASP A 39 2.40 8.38 -7.25
N ALA A 40 1.65 7.84 -8.22
CA ALA A 40 1.49 8.45 -9.54
C ALA A 40 0.68 9.76 -9.49
N LEU A 41 -0.28 9.88 -8.59
CA LEU A 41 -1.03 11.11 -8.37
C LEU A 41 -0.20 12.16 -7.63
N ASN A 42 0.71 11.73 -6.75
CA ASN A 42 1.49 12.62 -5.89
C ASN A 42 2.69 13.25 -6.59
N TRP A 43 3.49 12.44 -7.32
CA TRP A 43 4.78 12.88 -7.81
C TRP A 43 4.69 13.66 -9.13
N ARG A 44 5.21 14.88 -9.12
CA ARG A 44 5.39 15.76 -10.28
C ARG A 44 6.85 15.70 -10.77
N PRO A 45 7.17 16.26 -11.94
CA PRO A 45 8.55 16.38 -12.41
C PRO A 45 9.46 16.97 -11.34
N GLY A 46 10.70 16.45 -11.24
CA GLY A 46 11.67 16.88 -10.24
C GLY A 46 11.40 16.38 -8.82
N TRP A 47 10.63 15.30 -8.66
CA TRP A 47 10.26 14.72 -7.35
C TRP A 47 9.48 15.67 -6.44
N VAL A 48 8.75 16.62 -7.00
CA VAL A 48 7.85 17.48 -6.23
C VAL A 48 6.61 16.68 -5.83
N GLY A 49 6.42 16.50 -4.53
CA GLY A 49 5.25 15.79 -3.97
C GLY A 49 4.09 16.73 -3.72
N LEU A 50 2.93 16.48 -4.32
CA LEU A 50 1.72 17.27 -4.08
C LEU A 50 1.24 17.17 -2.62
N ASN A 51 1.53 16.07 -1.93
CA ASN A 51 1.18 15.92 -0.52
C ASN A 51 1.80 16.98 0.38
N GLU A 52 2.86 17.66 -0.07
CA GLU A 52 3.55 18.73 0.63
C GLU A 52 3.36 20.10 -0.07
N SER A 53 3.48 20.13 -1.39
CA SER A 53 3.42 21.40 -2.17
C SER A 53 2.00 21.90 -2.39
N ASP A 54 1.03 21.01 -2.63
CA ASP A 54 -0.39 21.35 -2.79
C ASP A 54 -1.29 20.20 -2.29
N PRO A 55 -1.48 20.08 -0.96
CA PRO A 55 -2.29 19.04 -0.36
C PRO A 55 -3.74 19.03 -0.83
N ARG A 56 -4.31 20.20 -1.17
CA ARG A 56 -5.70 20.29 -1.64
C ARG A 56 -5.86 19.68 -3.03
N GLU A 57 -4.92 19.96 -3.91
CA GLU A 57 -4.91 19.35 -5.24
C GLU A 57 -4.73 17.84 -5.15
N PHE A 58 -3.85 17.35 -4.25
CA PHE A 58 -3.68 15.92 -4.03
C PHE A 58 -4.97 15.24 -3.56
N GLU A 59 -5.69 15.84 -2.61
CA GLU A 59 -7.01 15.35 -2.15
C GLU A 59 -8.03 15.35 -3.28
N ARG A 60 -8.07 16.41 -4.08
CA ARG A 60 -8.97 16.54 -5.24
C ARG A 60 -8.74 15.42 -6.25
N LEU A 61 -7.48 15.13 -6.57
CA LEU A 61 -7.10 14.07 -7.51
C LEU A 61 -7.48 12.69 -6.96
N ILE A 62 -7.23 12.42 -5.67
CA ILE A 62 -7.64 11.18 -5.02
C ILE A 62 -9.18 11.04 -5.07
N ALA A 63 -9.91 12.08 -4.70
CA ALA A 63 -11.37 12.07 -4.73
C ALA A 63 -11.92 11.81 -6.13
N GLN A 64 -11.32 12.44 -7.15
CA GLN A 64 -11.70 12.22 -8.53
C GLN A 64 -11.45 10.78 -8.98
N ALA A 65 -10.26 10.23 -8.67
CA ALA A 65 -9.88 8.88 -9.06
C ALA A 65 -10.71 7.78 -8.34
N THR A 66 -11.25 8.10 -7.16
CA THR A 66 -12.05 7.18 -6.34
C THR A 66 -13.55 7.46 -6.36
N ARG A 67 -14.07 8.22 -7.33
CA ARG A 67 -15.52 8.54 -7.44
C ARG A 67 -16.39 7.32 -7.71
N GLY A 68 -15.86 6.34 -8.44
CA GLY A 68 -16.58 5.15 -8.86
C GLY A 68 -17.04 4.27 -7.69
N HIS A 69 -17.92 3.33 -8.00
CA HIS A 69 -18.43 2.34 -7.04
C HIS A 69 -17.45 1.20 -6.75
N ALA A 70 -16.39 1.07 -7.56
CA ALA A 70 -15.41 0.00 -7.44
C ALA A 70 -14.03 0.50 -7.91
N TRP A 71 -12.98 0.19 -7.14
CA TRP A 71 -11.60 0.55 -7.42
C TRP A 71 -10.61 -0.15 -6.50
N VAL A 72 -9.36 -0.23 -6.92
CA VAL A 72 -8.23 -0.63 -6.07
C VAL A 72 -7.28 0.56 -5.97
N VAL A 73 -7.03 1.03 -4.75
CA VAL A 73 -6.04 2.06 -4.46
C VAL A 73 -4.76 1.41 -3.93
N ALA A 74 -3.61 1.77 -4.47
CA ALA A 74 -2.28 1.35 -3.99
C ALA A 74 -1.48 2.57 -3.53
N GLY A 75 -1.09 2.60 -2.26
CA GLY A 75 -0.32 3.70 -1.68
C GLY A 75 -0.43 3.79 -0.17
N SER A 76 0.38 4.65 0.45
CA SER A 76 0.46 4.73 1.93
C SER A 76 0.35 6.15 2.46
N TYR A 77 -0.44 6.98 1.84
CA TYR A 77 -0.76 8.34 2.29
C TYR A 77 -1.95 8.32 3.25
N SER A 78 -1.76 7.69 4.43
CA SER A 78 -2.86 7.33 5.36
C SER A 78 -3.73 8.53 5.76
N ALA A 79 -3.15 9.71 6.01
CA ALA A 79 -3.90 10.89 6.39
C ALA A 79 -4.86 11.35 5.27
N PHE A 80 -4.40 11.38 4.02
CA PHE A 80 -5.21 11.72 2.86
C PHE A 80 -6.26 10.66 2.56
N SER A 81 -5.85 9.39 2.59
CA SER A 81 -6.75 8.26 2.33
C SER A 81 -7.93 8.22 3.29
N LYS A 82 -7.67 8.42 4.59
CA LYS A 82 -8.72 8.46 5.62
C LYS A 82 -9.71 9.61 5.40
N ARG A 83 -9.22 10.80 5.05
CA ARG A 83 -10.09 11.96 4.80
C ARG A 83 -10.94 11.82 3.54
N VAL A 84 -10.40 11.16 2.49
CA VAL A 84 -11.05 11.21 1.17
C VAL A 84 -11.96 10.02 0.89
N PHE A 85 -11.58 8.81 1.28
CA PHE A 85 -12.34 7.62 0.85
C PHE A 85 -12.51 6.50 1.88
N TRP A 86 -11.92 6.57 3.08
CA TRP A 86 -12.05 5.48 4.04
C TRP A 86 -13.49 5.27 4.54
N ASP A 87 -14.31 6.30 4.58
CA ASP A 87 -15.75 6.16 4.91
C ASP A 87 -16.51 5.26 3.94
N ARG A 88 -16.01 5.11 2.71
CA ARG A 88 -16.62 4.29 1.66
C ARG A 88 -15.84 3.00 1.40
N LEU A 89 -14.76 2.76 2.13
CA LEU A 89 -13.84 1.65 1.89
C LEU A 89 -14.41 0.32 2.38
N ASP A 90 -14.32 -0.73 1.58
CA ASP A 90 -14.77 -2.06 1.96
C ASP A 90 -13.64 -2.89 2.59
N THR A 91 -12.41 -2.77 2.04
CA THR A 91 -11.30 -3.64 2.45
C THR A 91 -9.97 -2.89 2.48
N VAL A 92 -9.23 -3.03 3.57
CA VAL A 92 -7.81 -2.68 3.66
C VAL A 92 -6.98 -3.96 3.57
N ILE A 93 -6.04 -4.00 2.63
CA ILE A 93 -5.04 -5.07 2.54
C ILE A 93 -3.70 -4.50 2.98
N TRP A 94 -3.28 -4.91 4.18
CA TRP A 94 -2.06 -4.40 4.79
C TRP A 94 -0.89 -5.37 4.58
N LEU A 95 0.13 -4.91 3.84
CA LEU A 95 1.38 -5.63 3.59
C LEU A 95 2.37 -5.34 4.71
N ASP A 96 2.36 -6.16 5.77
CA ASP A 96 3.22 -6.03 6.96
C ASP A 96 4.46 -6.94 6.84
N LEU A 97 5.34 -6.62 5.91
CA LEU A 97 6.55 -7.41 5.64
C LEU A 97 7.71 -7.07 6.57
N PRO A 98 8.62 -8.01 6.90
CA PRO A 98 9.83 -7.75 7.67
C PRO A 98 10.73 -6.69 7.02
N ARG A 99 11.38 -5.86 7.86
CA ARG A 99 12.30 -4.79 7.40
C ARG A 99 13.41 -5.32 6.50
N THR A 100 13.99 -6.46 6.86
CA THR A 100 15.07 -7.11 6.09
C THR A 100 14.65 -7.43 4.66
N LEU A 101 13.44 -7.94 4.49
CA LEU A 101 12.88 -8.23 3.17
C LEU A 101 12.62 -6.95 2.37
N LEU A 102 12.11 -5.90 3.03
CA LEU A 102 11.86 -4.60 2.39
C LEU A 102 13.14 -3.95 1.89
N ILE A 103 14.21 -3.97 2.71
CA ILE A 103 15.53 -3.43 2.35
C ILE A 103 16.12 -4.23 1.18
N ARG A 104 16.11 -5.57 1.25
CA ARG A 104 16.57 -6.42 0.15
C ARG A 104 15.86 -6.12 -1.16
N ARG A 105 14.53 -6.00 -1.13
CA ARG A 105 13.72 -5.65 -2.31
C ARG A 105 14.02 -4.25 -2.82
N MET A 106 14.22 -3.30 -1.91
CA MET A 106 14.57 -1.93 -2.25
C MET A 106 15.90 -1.88 -2.99
N LEU A 107 16.95 -2.53 -2.45
CA LEU A 107 18.27 -2.58 -3.09
C LEU A 107 18.19 -3.22 -4.49
N ALA A 108 17.52 -4.37 -4.62
CA ALA A 108 17.35 -5.05 -5.90
C ALA A 108 16.59 -4.20 -6.94
N ARG A 109 15.51 -3.50 -6.49
CA ARG A 109 14.71 -2.62 -7.34
C ARG A 109 15.53 -1.41 -7.80
N SER A 110 16.18 -0.71 -6.86
CA SER A 110 16.96 0.50 -7.17
C SER A 110 18.15 0.19 -8.06
N TRP A 111 18.81 -0.96 -7.86
CA TRP A 111 19.86 -1.44 -8.75
C TRP A 111 19.35 -1.69 -10.17
N ARG A 112 18.24 -2.40 -10.32
CA ARG A 112 17.61 -2.65 -11.63
C ARG A 112 17.27 -1.33 -12.32
N ARG A 113 16.57 -0.41 -11.65
CA ARG A 113 16.14 0.87 -12.19
C ARG A 113 17.31 1.76 -12.61
N TRP A 114 18.40 1.73 -11.84
CA TRP A 114 19.61 2.45 -12.19
C TRP A 114 20.23 1.88 -13.48
N ARG A 115 20.32 0.55 -13.60
CA ARG A 115 20.83 -0.10 -14.84
C ARG A 115 19.96 0.16 -16.06
N THR A 116 18.64 0.10 -15.90
CA THR A 116 17.68 0.24 -17.01
C THR A 116 17.32 1.68 -17.31
N LYS A 117 17.81 2.65 -16.52
CA LYS A 117 17.45 4.09 -16.61
C LYS A 117 15.94 4.31 -16.67
N GLU A 118 15.16 3.44 -15.95
CA GLU A 118 13.71 3.45 -15.94
C GLU A 118 13.16 4.82 -15.51
N LEU A 119 12.25 5.38 -16.34
CA LEU A 119 11.51 6.58 -16.00
C LEU A 119 10.30 6.21 -15.15
N LEU A 120 10.17 6.84 -13.99
CA LEU A 120 9.04 6.69 -13.10
C LEU A 120 8.00 7.77 -13.42
N TRP A 121 6.76 7.32 -13.62
CA TRP A 121 5.61 8.16 -13.98
C TRP A 121 5.90 9.11 -15.16
N GLY A 122 6.80 8.66 -16.07
CA GLY A 122 7.16 9.40 -17.27
C GLY A 122 8.12 10.59 -17.08
N THR A 123 8.47 10.96 -15.86
CA THR A 123 9.19 12.21 -15.56
C THR A 123 10.39 12.09 -14.65
N ASN A 124 10.40 11.12 -13.72
CA ASN A 124 11.41 11.05 -12.66
C ASN A 124 12.35 9.86 -12.85
N ARG A 125 13.62 10.02 -12.51
CA ARG A 125 14.61 8.95 -12.47
C ARG A 125 15.08 8.70 -11.05
N GLU A 126 15.17 7.43 -10.64
CA GLU A 126 15.68 7.04 -9.33
C GLU A 126 17.20 6.97 -9.35
N SER A 127 17.87 7.64 -8.41
CA SER A 127 19.32 7.52 -8.21
C SER A 127 19.61 6.42 -7.20
N PHE A 128 20.31 5.35 -7.63
CA PHE A 128 20.68 4.24 -6.76
C PHE A 128 21.54 4.70 -5.57
N TRP A 129 22.53 5.54 -5.81
CA TRP A 129 23.44 6.01 -4.78
C TRP A 129 22.75 6.91 -3.73
N ALA A 130 21.81 7.76 -4.15
CA ALA A 130 21.04 8.58 -3.23
C ALA A 130 20.22 7.71 -2.23
N GLN A 131 19.73 6.57 -2.68
CA GLN A 131 18.97 5.65 -1.82
C GLN A 131 19.83 4.98 -0.73
N LEU A 132 21.12 4.83 -0.94
CA LEU A 132 22.06 4.24 0.02
C LEU A 132 22.64 5.27 1.01
N MET A 133 22.57 6.56 0.69
CA MET A 133 23.08 7.63 1.54
C MET A 133 22.22 7.84 2.78
N VAL A 134 22.39 6.99 3.79
CA VAL A 134 21.61 7.01 5.04
C VAL A 134 21.77 8.34 5.81
N TRP A 135 22.88 9.04 5.62
CA TRP A 135 23.14 10.37 6.18
C TRP A 135 22.37 11.51 5.50
N ARG A 136 21.93 11.32 4.24
CA ARG A 136 20.95 12.22 3.59
C ARG A 136 19.54 11.73 3.88
N LYS A 137 19.07 11.99 5.09
CA LYS A 137 17.80 11.49 5.64
C LYS A 137 16.58 11.70 4.73
N GLN A 138 16.55 12.77 3.95
CA GLN A 138 15.43 13.13 3.07
C GLN A 138 15.39 12.29 1.78
N ASP A 139 16.54 11.82 1.30
CA ASP A 139 16.68 11.14 0.02
C ASP A 139 16.76 9.62 0.14
N SER A 140 16.97 9.08 1.36
CA SER A 140 17.23 7.67 1.57
C SER A 140 15.98 6.87 1.89
N LEU A 141 15.58 5.98 0.97
CA LEU A 141 14.51 5.00 1.23
C LEU A 141 14.90 3.97 2.30
N VAL A 142 16.18 3.68 2.50
CA VAL A 142 16.65 2.83 3.61
C VAL A 142 16.29 3.48 4.93
N TRP A 143 16.66 4.75 5.11
CA TRP A 143 16.30 5.52 6.30
C TRP A 143 14.79 5.57 6.52
N TRP A 144 14.05 5.83 5.45
CA TRP A 144 12.59 5.83 5.48
C TRP A 144 12.01 4.48 5.95
N ILE A 145 12.48 3.36 5.39
CA ILE A 145 12.02 2.03 5.79
C ILE A 145 12.31 1.78 7.28
N LEU A 146 13.52 2.10 7.74
CA LEU A 146 13.94 1.86 9.12
C LEU A 146 13.12 2.68 10.12
N THR A 147 12.88 3.95 9.83
CA THR A 147 12.21 4.88 10.75
C THR A 147 10.69 4.78 10.69
N GLN A 148 10.10 4.62 9.49
CA GLN A 148 8.65 4.65 9.33
C GLN A 148 7.97 3.30 9.53
N HIS A 149 8.69 2.18 9.47
CA HIS A 149 8.09 0.85 9.59
C HIS A 149 7.33 0.66 10.91
N GLY A 150 7.94 0.99 12.03
CA GLY A 150 7.30 0.87 13.35
C GLY A 150 6.09 1.79 13.52
N ARG A 151 6.22 3.05 13.06
CA ARG A 151 5.13 4.03 13.10
C ARG A 151 3.93 3.55 12.28
N LYS A 152 4.14 3.20 11.02
CA LYS A 152 3.07 2.71 10.13
C LYS A 152 2.40 1.46 10.65
N ARG A 153 3.18 0.56 11.28
CA ARG A 153 2.62 -0.64 11.91
C ARG A 153 1.68 -0.28 13.07
N ARG A 154 2.10 0.64 13.96
CA ARG A 154 1.24 1.11 15.06
C ARG A 154 -0.02 1.81 14.53
N GLU A 155 0.10 2.67 13.51
CA GLU A 155 -1.03 3.33 12.86
C GLU A 155 -2.05 2.33 12.30
N MET A 156 -1.59 1.25 11.67
CA MET A 156 -2.48 0.23 11.10
C MET A 156 -3.13 -0.64 12.17
N ILE A 157 -2.42 -0.95 13.25
CA ILE A 157 -2.99 -1.67 14.40
C ILE A 157 -4.07 -0.81 15.06
N ALA A 158 -3.78 0.48 15.31
CA ALA A 158 -4.75 1.41 15.88
C ALA A 158 -6.00 1.56 14.98
N ALA A 159 -5.80 1.75 13.67
CA ALA A 159 -6.92 1.89 12.73
C ALA A 159 -7.80 0.63 12.67
N ARG A 160 -7.22 -0.56 12.79
CA ARG A 160 -7.99 -1.81 12.82
C ARG A 160 -8.87 -1.95 14.07
N SER A 161 -8.46 -1.36 15.18
CA SER A 161 -9.18 -1.40 16.46
C SER A 161 -10.09 -0.19 16.67
N ASP A 162 -10.08 0.77 15.76
CA ASP A 162 -10.86 1.99 15.85
C ASP A 162 -12.32 1.73 15.44
N PRO A 163 -13.32 1.99 16.31
CA PRO A 163 -14.74 1.81 16.00
C PRO A 163 -15.20 2.57 14.74
N ALA A 164 -14.59 3.72 14.44
CA ALA A 164 -14.92 4.49 13.24
C ALA A 164 -14.72 3.69 11.95
N TRP A 165 -13.84 2.70 11.95
CA TRP A 165 -13.52 1.87 10.78
C TRP A 165 -14.03 0.43 10.91
N SER A 166 -14.99 0.17 11.79
CA SER A 166 -15.56 -1.18 12.02
C SER A 166 -16.21 -1.80 10.78
N HIS A 167 -16.65 -0.98 9.83
CA HIS A 167 -17.20 -1.40 8.53
C HIS A 167 -16.13 -1.91 7.57
N ILE A 168 -14.85 -1.60 7.81
CA ILE A 168 -13.75 -1.99 6.93
C ILE A 168 -13.22 -3.38 7.30
N ARG A 169 -13.08 -4.26 6.32
CA ARG A 169 -12.37 -5.52 6.48
C ARG A 169 -10.86 -5.29 6.41
N PHE A 170 -10.13 -5.64 7.48
CA PHE A 170 -8.67 -5.58 7.50
C PHE A 170 -8.05 -6.95 7.23
N VAL A 171 -7.31 -7.07 6.13
CA VAL A 171 -6.53 -8.24 5.73
C VAL A 171 -5.05 -7.95 5.92
N ARG A 172 -4.37 -8.62 6.86
CA ARG A 172 -2.93 -8.47 7.08
C ARG A 172 -2.17 -9.60 6.41
N LEU A 173 -1.21 -9.26 5.55
CA LEU A 173 -0.33 -10.19 4.85
C LEU A 173 1.11 -9.93 5.28
N SER A 174 1.73 -10.88 5.99
CA SER A 174 3.04 -10.72 6.64
C SER A 174 4.19 -11.43 5.91
N SER A 175 3.90 -12.13 4.81
CA SER A 175 4.92 -12.81 4.01
C SER A 175 4.63 -12.72 2.51
N SER A 176 5.70 -12.89 1.69
CA SER A 176 5.56 -12.95 0.23
C SER A 176 4.68 -14.11 -0.24
N ALA A 177 4.71 -15.23 0.49
CA ALA A 177 3.88 -16.40 0.19
C ALA A 177 2.39 -16.09 0.43
N GLN A 178 2.06 -15.40 1.53
CA GLN A 178 0.68 -14.97 1.80
C GLN A 178 0.18 -14.00 0.73
N ILE A 179 1.00 -13.02 0.32
CA ILE A 179 0.65 -12.07 -0.74
C ILE A 179 0.35 -12.80 -2.04
N ARG A 180 1.21 -13.74 -2.44
CA ARG A 180 1.03 -14.53 -3.65
C ARG A 180 -0.25 -15.37 -3.61
N ARG A 181 -0.45 -16.15 -2.55
CA ARG A 181 -1.65 -16.99 -2.35
C ARG A 181 -2.93 -16.15 -2.34
N TYR A 182 -2.89 -14.98 -1.72
CA TYR A 182 -4.04 -14.08 -1.68
C TYR A 182 -4.39 -13.57 -3.08
N ALA A 183 -3.40 -13.18 -3.86
CA ALA A 183 -3.61 -12.72 -5.22
C ALA A 183 -4.13 -13.87 -6.12
N GLU A 184 -3.53 -15.06 -6.06
CA GLU A 184 -3.95 -16.26 -6.78
C GLU A 184 -5.40 -16.65 -6.43
N TRP A 185 -5.76 -16.55 -5.17
CA TRP A 185 -7.12 -16.80 -4.72
C TRP A 185 -8.13 -15.81 -5.31
N VAL A 186 -7.82 -14.50 -5.32
CA VAL A 186 -8.70 -13.49 -5.94
C VAL A 186 -8.80 -13.73 -7.45
N GLU A 187 -7.69 -14.03 -8.11
CA GLU A 187 -7.64 -14.34 -9.55
C GLU A 187 -8.45 -15.60 -9.92
N ALA A 188 -8.47 -16.59 -9.06
CA ALA A 188 -9.27 -17.79 -9.27
C ALA A 188 -10.77 -17.59 -9.02
N GLY A 189 -11.20 -16.42 -8.55
CA GLY A 189 -12.60 -16.16 -8.20
C GLY A 189 -13.11 -17.04 -7.05
N ALA A 190 -12.20 -17.67 -6.30
CA ALA A 190 -12.56 -18.58 -5.22
C ALA A 190 -13.02 -17.82 -3.96
N ALA A 191 -14.05 -18.31 -3.29
CA ALA A 191 -14.42 -17.87 -1.95
C ALA A 191 -13.25 -18.08 -0.98
N GLY A 192 -12.77 -17.01 -0.30
CA GLY A 192 -11.49 -16.94 0.37
C GLY A 192 -11.16 -18.03 1.38
N PRO A 193 -9.88 -18.33 1.55
CA PRO A 193 -9.46 -19.12 2.70
C PRO A 193 -9.97 -18.42 3.97
N ARG A 194 -10.66 -19.15 4.82
CA ARG A 194 -10.97 -18.67 6.16
C ARG A 194 -9.65 -18.30 6.84
N ILE A 195 -9.31 -17.02 6.83
CA ILE A 195 -8.23 -16.52 7.68
C ILE A 195 -8.83 -16.64 9.08
N THR A 196 -8.56 -17.76 9.75
CA THR A 196 -8.87 -17.94 11.16
C THR A 196 -8.29 -16.74 11.89
N GLN A 197 -9.16 -15.86 12.37
CA GLN A 197 -8.82 -14.90 13.40
C GLN A 197 -8.40 -15.77 14.61
N ARG A 198 -7.12 -16.01 14.77
CA ARG A 198 -6.59 -16.41 16.07
C ARG A 198 -6.88 -15.21 16.98
N SER A 199 -7.96 -15.32 17.72
CA SER A 199 -8.20 -14.47 18.88
C SER A 199 -6.92 -14.50 19.69
N ALA A 200 -6.29 -13.34 19.85
CA ALA A 200 -5.36 -13.14 20.94
C ALA A 200 -6.19 -13.24 22.22
N ARG A 201 -6.36 -14.46 22.72
CA ARG A 201 -6.66 -14.63 24.12
C ARG A 201 -5.43 -14.12 24.86
N ALA A 202 -5.61 -13.00 25.52
CA ALA A 202 -4.79 -12.65 26.64
C ALA A 202 -4.68 -13.87 27.55
N SER A 203 -3.48 -14.35 27.74
CA SER A 203 -3.08 -15.10 28.91
C SER A 203 -2.18 -14.14 29.68
N ASP A 204 -2.82 -13.40 30.60
CA ASP A 204 -2.15 -13.02 31.85
C ASP A 204 -1.95 -14.27 32.71
N PRO A 205 -0.88 -14.38 33.46
CA PRO A 205 -0.83 -13.93 34.82
C PRO A 205 0.21 -12.84 35.04
#